data_ea9b96d1f408209878de3b56114c60c4
#
_entry.id   ea9b96d1f408209878de3b56114c60c4
#
_cell.length_a   1.000
_cell.length_b   1.000
_cell.length_c   1.000
_cell.angle_alpha   90.00
_cell.angle_beta   90.00
_cell.angle_gamma   90.00
#
_symmetry.space_group_name_H-M   'P 1'
#
loop_
_entity.id
_entity.type
_entity.pdbx_description
1 polymer ?
#
loop_
_entity_poly.entity_id
_entity_poly.type
_entity_poly.pdbx_seq_one_letter_code
_entity_poly.pdbx_strand_id
1 'polypeptide(L)'
;LSDKTGTLTMNIMEFFKASIAGVSYGQGVTEIERANARRRGKSIIEVASTEEAMKYRIHGFNFFDGRLLNQQWRKQDNAEEIEMFLEVMAVCHTVIPEGRGPTMKFQAESPDEHALILAAKQFGFSFFKRTNNEIHISVEQSDGSKQEVVYEILHVLHFSSKRKRMSVIYRKNGGKLKLACKGADTVIIDRLESTSRHVEATRRHLQDFG
;
A
#
# COMPACT_ATOMS: atom_id res chain seq x y z
N LEU A 1 -22.57 25.22 4.17
CA LEU A 1 -22.03 23.92 3.78
C LEU A 1 -20.55 24.12 3.46
N SER A 2 -19.65 23.54 4.27
CA SER A 2 -18.21 23.57 4.03
C SER A 2 -17.79 22.25 3.36
N ASP A 3 -16.88 22.32 2.39
CA ASP A 3 -16.27 21.11 1.84
C ASP A 3 -15.45 20.42 2.95
N LYS A 4 -15.52 19.09 3.04
CA LYS A 4 -14.82 18.30 4.06
C LYS A 4 -13.34 18.19 3.73
N THR A 5 -13.02 17.85 2.49
CA THR A 5 -11.66 17.51 2.07
C THR A 5 -10.82 18.75 1.82
N GLY A 6 -9.72 18.89 2.53
CA GLY A 6 -8.83 20.06 2.42
C GLY A 6 -9.28 21.31 3.21
N THR A 7 -10.49 21.30 3.80
CA THR A 7 -10.99 22.39 4.64
C THR A 7 -11.12 21.97 6.10
N LEU A 8 -11.76 20.82 6.35
CA LEU A 8 -11.93 20.25 7.69
C LEU A 8 -10.92 19.14 7.97
N THR A 9 -10.25 18.63 6.94
CA THR A 9 -9.20 17.63 7.05
C THR A 9 -7.96 18.10 6.31
N MET A 10 -6.78 17.74 6.81
CA MET A 10 -5.53 17.84 6.04
C MET A 10 -5.62 16.83 4.88
N ASN A 11 -5.29 17.26 3.66
CA ASN A 11 -5.27 16.38 2.48
C ASN A 11 -4.00 15.49 2.49
N ILE A 12 -3.84 14.75 3.59
CA ILE A 12 -2.71 13.84 3.83
C ILE A 12 -3.28 12.44 4.03
N MET A 13 -2.76 11.50 3.26
CA MET A 13 -3.02 10.06 3.46
C MET A 13 -1.74 9.41 3.94
N GLU A 14 -1.86 8.55 4.94
CA GLU A 14 -0.75 7.77 5.50
C GLU A 14 -1.06 6.28 5.37
N PHE A 15 -0.09 5.50 4.92
CA PHE A 15 -0.18 4.05 5.00
C PHE A 15 -0.01 3.63 6.46
N PHE A 16 -1.01 2.97 7.03
CA PHE A 16 -1.08 2.72 8.47
C PHE A 16 -1.29 1.26 8.85
N LYS A 17 -2.19 0.57 8.18
CA LYS A 17 -2.49 -0.86 8.40
C LYS A 17 -2.68 -1.58 7.07
N ALA A 18 -2.46 -2.89 7.07
CA ALA A 18 -2.71 -3.75 5.92
C ALA A 18 -3.32 -5.08 6.33
N SER A 19 -4.16 -5.64 5.46
CA SER A 19 -4.64 -7.02 5.58
C SER A 19 -4.18 -7.78 4.35
N ILE A 20 -3.35 -8.81 4.53
CA ILE A 20 -2.75 -9.58 3.44
C ILE A 20 -2.91 -11.06 3.74
N ALA A 21 -3.53 -11.81 2.82
CA ALA A 21 -3.75 -13.25 2.95
C ALA A 21 -4.34 -13.67 4.31
N GLY A 22 -5.31 -12.90 4.81
CA GLY A 22 -5.99 -13.20 6.08
C GLY A 22 -5.21 -12.79 7.33
N VAL A 23 -4.06 -12.16 7.20
CA VAL A 23 -3.24 -11.66 8.32
C VAL A 23 -3.33 -10.14 8.38
N SER A 24 -3.60 -9.60 9.58
CA SER A 24 -3.57 -8.16 9.85
C SER A 24 -2.16 -7.73 10.23
N TYR A 25 -1.69 -6.66 9.61
CA TYR A 25 -0.40 -6.02 9.83
C TYR A 25 -0.58 -4.55 10.20
N GLY A 26 0.33 -4.05 11.05
CA GLY A 26 0.31 -2.69 11.57
C GLY A 26 -0.15 -2.65 13.03
N GLN A 27 0.75 -2.27 13.93
CA GLN A 27 0.52 -2.27 15.39
C GLN A 27 -0.02 -0.94 15.93
N GLY A 28 -0.28 0.04 15.06
CA GLY A 28 -0.84 1.32 15.47
C GLY A 28 -2.33 1.24 15.81
N VAL A 29 -2.79 2.19 16.60
CA VAL A 29 -4.20 2.35 16.96
C VAL A 29 -4.81 3.48 16.14
N THR A 30 -5.88 3.20 15.40
CA THR A 30 -6.59 4.21 14.60
C THR A 30 -7.34 5.20 15.51
N GLU A 31 -7.67 6.39 15.00
CA GLU A 31 -8.51 7.34 15.75
C GLU A 31 -9.89 6.76 16.08
N ILE A 32 -10.43 5.91 15.21
CA ILE A 32 -11.69 5.23 15.43
C ILE A 32 -11.57 4.20 16.55
N GLU A 33 -10.51 3.40 16.57
CA GLU A 33 -10.22 2.48 17.67
C GLU A 33 -10.07 3.22 19.00
N ARG A 34 -9.38 4.37 19.01
CA ARG A 34 -9.26 5.25 20.19
C ARG A 34 -10.63 5.77 20.64
N ALA A 35 -11.43 6.28 19.72
CA ALA A 35 -12.77 6.77 20.05
C ALA A 35 -13.66 5.65 20.60
N ASN A 36 -13.62 4.47 20.02
CA ASN A 36 -14.39 3.31 20.48
C ASN A 36 -13.92 2.81 21.85
N ALA A 37 -12.62 2.78 22.10
CA ALA A 37 -12.07 2.40 23.40
C ALA A 37 -12.46 3.41 24.49
N ARG A 38 -12.36 4.73 24.21
CA ARG A 38 -12.83 5.77 25.14
C ARG A 38 -14.31 5.60 25.49
N ARG A 39 -15.16 5.32 24.50
CA ARG A 39 -16.59 5.06 24.72
C ARG A 39 -16.85 3.82 25.59
N ARG A 40 -15.97 2.82 25.51
CA ARG A 40 -16.06 1.55 26.26
C ARG A 40 -15.30 1.59 27.59
N GLY A 41 -14.69 2.72 27.97
CA GLY A 41 -13.88 2.86 29.18
C GLY A 41 -12.62 1.99 29.20
N LYS A 42 -12.10 1.59 28.01
CA LYS A 42 -10.89 0.78 27.90
C LYS A 42 -9.68 1.67 27.62
N SER A 43 -8.58 1.42 28.34
CA SER A 43 -7.28 1.99 28.01
C SER A 43 -6.64 1.21 26.85
N ILE A 44 -6.05 1.92 25.90
CA ILE A 44 -5.29 1.32 24.80
C ILE A 44 -3.81 1.56 25.06
N ILE A 45 -3.01 0.50 24.98
CA ILE A 45 -1.55 0.60 24.98
C ILE A 45 -1.11 0.97 23.56
N GLU A 46 -0.58 2.17 23.38
CA GLU A 46 -0.10 2.66 22.09
C GLU A 46 1.31 2.14 21.80
N VAL A 47 1.43 1.04 21.08
CA VAL A 47 2.73 0.55 20.58
C VAL A 47 3.35 1.52 19.56
N ALA A 48 2.50 2.26 18.83
CA ALA A 48 2.94 3.26 17.84
C ALA A 48 3.64 4.49 18.43
N SER A 49 3.63 4.68 19.75
CA SER A 49 4.36 5.74 20.44
C SER A 49 5.76 5.33 20.93
N THR A 50 6.20 4.11 20.62
CA THR A 50 7.56 3.67 20.98
C THR A 50 8.61 4.40 20.14
N GLU A 51 9.79 4.65 20.69
CA GLU A 51 10.92 5.25 19.95
C GLU A 51 11.25 4.47 18.66
N GLU A 52 11.05 3.16 18.69
CA GLU A 52 11.29 2.29 17.54
C GLU A 52 10.27 2.55 16.42
N ALA A 53 8.99 2.68 16.72
CA ALA A 53 7.96 3.00 15.75
C ALA A 53 8.15 4.40 15.13
N MET A 54 8.60 5.36 15.94
CA MET A 54 8.86 6.73 15.47
C MET A 54 9.98 6.81 14.42
N LYS A 55 10.95 5.91 14.43
CA LYS A 55 12.05 5.85 13.45
C LYS A 55 11.56 5.59 12.01
N TYR A 56 10.43 4.90 11.87
CA TYR A 56 9.85 4.56 10.56
C TYR A 56 8.80 5.56 10.09
N ARG A 57 8.38 6.48 10.95
CA ARG A 57 7.36 7.46 10.61
C ARG A 57 7.92 8.55 9.69
N ILE A 58 7.35 8.64 8.50
CA ILE A 58 7.61 9.72 7.53
C ILE A 58 6.29 10.24 6.99
N HIS A 59 6.30 11.41 6.37
CA HIS A 59 5.10 11.94 5.73
C HIS A 59 4.55 10.98 4.67
N GLY A 60 3.30 10.55 4.81
CA GLY A 60 2.64 9.56 3.94
C GLY A 60 2.84 8.09 4.37
N PHE A 61 3.63 7.84 5.42
CA PHE A 61 3.84 6.49 5.94
C PHE A 61 3.94 6.50 7.47
N ASN A 62 2.97 5.89 8.12
CA ASN A 62 2.87 5.79 9.58
C ASN A 62 2.57 4.34 9.99
N PHE A 63 3.35 3.41 9.44
CA PHE A 63 3.20 1.98 9.64
C PHE A 63 4.34 1.44 10.48
N PHE A 64 4.00 0.64 11.48
CA PHE A 64 4.97 -0.11 12.26
C PHE A 64 4.49 -1.55 12.45
N ASP A 65 5.25 -2.49 11.93
CA ASP A 65 5.13 -3.92 12.19
C ASP A 65 6.43 -4.62 11.79
N GLY A 66 7.14 -5.18 12.76
CA GLY A 66 8.41 -5.83 12.55
C GLY A 66 8.35 -7.05 11.61
N ARG A 67 7.14 -7.60 11.39
CA ARG A 67 6.96 -8.72 10.44
C ARG A 67 7.08 -8.31 8.99
N LEU A 68 6.80 -7.01 8.66
CA LEU A 68 6.90 -6.51 7.28
C LEU A 68 8.14 -5.63 7.04
N LEU A 69 8.57 -4.87 8.04
CA LEU A 69 9.71 -3.96 7.92
C LEU A 69 11.05 -4.70 7.75
N ASN A 70 12.05 -4.01 7.18
CA ASN A 70 13.42 -4.51 7.00
C ASN A 70 13.49 -5.88 6.30
N GLN A 71 12.68 -6.08 5.27
CA GLN A 71 12.58 -7.31 4.48
C GLN A 71 12.16 -8.57 5.29
N GLN A 72 11.68 -8.42 6.54
CA GLN A 72 11.23 -9.55 7.35
C GLN A 72 9.98 -10.22 6.77
N TRP A 73 9.24 -9.53 5.89
CA TRP A 73 8.12 -10.09 5.17
C TRP A 73 8.50 -11.34 4.34
N ARG A 74 9.74 -11.43 3.87
CA ARG A 74 10.24 -12.60 3.10
C ARG A 74 10.31 -13.89 3.93
N LYS A 75 10.24 -13.77 5.26
CA LYS A 75 10.29 -14.90 6.20
C LYS A 75 8.90 -15.30 6.69
N GLN A 76 7.84 -14.61 6.25
CA GLN A 76 6.47 -14.95 6.64
C GLN A 76 5.96 -16.13 5.81
N ASP A 77 5.04 -16.91 6.38
CA ASP A 77 4.42 -18.06 5.69
C ASP A 77 3.65 -17.64 4.43
N ASN A 78 3.17 -16.39 4.39
CA ASN A 78 2.46 -15.79 3.27
C ASN A 78 3.33 -14.79 2.47
N ALA A 79 4.65 -15.04 2.37
CA ALA A 79 5.60 -14.15 1.71
C ALA A 79 5.26 -13.91 0.23
N GLU A 80 4.74 -14.91 -0.47
CA GLU A 80 4.34 -14.77 -1.88
C GLU A 80 3.17 -13.81 -2.06
N GLU A 81 2.15 -13.87 -1.19
CA GLU A 81 1.01 -12.96 -1.21
C GLU A 81 1.43 -11.54 -0.80
N ILE A 82 2.38 -11.42 0.14
CA ILE A 82 2.95 -10.12 0.51
C ILE A 82 3.72 -9.54 -0.67
N GLU A 83 4.57 -10.31 -1.35
CA GLU A 83 5.29 -9.83 -2.54
C GLU A 83 4.30 -9.36 -3.62
N MET A 84 3.23 -10.13 -3.87
CA MET A 84 2.20 -9.76 -4.83
C MET A 84 1.48 -8.46 -4.43
N PHE A 85 1.17 -8.28 -3.15
CA PHE A 85 0.57 -7.05 -2.63
C PHE A 85 1.49 -5.84 -2.83
N LEU A 86 2.79 -5.99 -2.53
CA LEU A 86 3.80 -4.95 -2.72
C LEU A 86 4.00 -4.63 -4.22
N GLU A 87 4.01 -5.65 -5.07
CA GLU A 87 4.07 -5.50 -6.54
C GLU A 87 2.89 -4.68 -7.05
N VAL A 88 1.66 -4.97 -6.59
CA VAL A 88 0.46 -4.21 -6.99
C VAL A 88 0.57 -2.75 -6.56
N MET A 89 1.02 -2.46 -5.35
CA MET A 89 1.22 -1.07 -4.89
C MET A 89 2.27 -0.32 -5.75
N ALA A 90 3.34 -1.03 -6.15
CA ALA A 90 4.44 -0.45 -6.89
C ALA A 90 4.19 -0.30 -8.40
N VAL A 91 3.20 -1.03 -8.98
CA VAL A 91 2.92 -1.05 -10.42
C VAL A 91 1.58 -0.40 -10.77
N CYS A 92 0.54 -0.59 -9.93
CA CYS A 92 -0.81 -0.12 -10.23
C CYS A 92 -1.01 1.35 -9.82
N HIS A 93 -0.40 2.29 -10.56
CA HIS A 93 -0.49 3.73 -10.30
C HIS A 93 -0.21 4.57 -11.55
N THR A 94 -0.48 5.89 -11.47
CA THR A 94 -0.16 6.89 -12.51
C THR A 94 0.98 7.83 -12.10
N VAL A 95 1.60 7.61 -10.97
CA VAL A 95 2.65 8.45 -10.40
C VAL A 95 3.84 8.61 -11.35
N ILE A 96 4.38 9.83 -11.41
CA ILE A 96 5.58 10.17 -12.18
C ILE A 96 6.71 10.51 -11.21
N PRO A 97 7.89 9.89 -11.34
CA PRO A 97 9.05 10.23 -10.53
C PRO A 97 9.74 11.48 -11.09
N GLU A 98 10.05 12.43 -10.25
CA GLU A 98 10.81 13.65 -10.58
C GLU A 98 12.13 13.69 -9.81
N GLY A 99 13.22 14.03 -10.49
CA GLY A 99 14.56 14.04 -9.91
C GLY A 99 15.24 12.67 -9.96
N ARG A 100 16.33 12.52 -9.20
CA ARG A 100 17.12 11.28 -9.13
C ARG A 100 17.67 11.05 -7.72
N GLY A 101 17.85 9.79 -7.35
CA GLY A 101 18.48 9.41 -6.08
C GLY A 101 17.69 9.88 -4.85
N PRO A 102 18.39 10.40 -3.81
CA PRO A 102 17.74 10.78 -2.54
C PRO A 102 16.75 11.95 -2.65
N THR A 103 16.90 12.80 -3.68
CA THR A 103 16.05 13.98 -3.92
C THR A 103 14.83 13.67 -4.78
N MET A 104 14.63 12.42 -5.17
CA MET A 104 13.49 12.02 -6.00
C MET A 104 12.16 12.27 -5.28
N LYS A 105 11.29 13.00 -5.97
CA LYS A 105 9.91 13.28 -5.56
C LYS A 105 8.94 12.51 -6.44
N PHE A 106 7.74 12.31 -5.93
CA PHE A 106 6.67 11.64 -6.66
C PHE A 106 5.55 12.64 -6.95
N GLN A 107 5.26 12.82 -8.23
CA GLN A 107 4.08 13.55 -8.69
C GLN A 107 2.92 12.55 -8.80
N ALA A 108 1.98 12.62 -7.88
CA ALA A 108 0.82 11.74 -7.82
C ALA A 108 -0.47 12.51 -8.06
N GLU A 109 -1.42 11.93 -8.79
CA GLU A 109 -2.75 12.52 -9.01
C GLU A 109 -3.60 12.53 -7.72
N SER A 110 -3.30 11.63 -6.78
CA SER A 110 -4.00 11.55 -5.50
C SER A 110 -3.05 11.30 -4.33
N PRO A 111 -3.38 11.79 -3.11
CA PRO A 111 -2.63 11.47 -1.89
C PRO A 111 -2.56 9.96 -1.61
N ASP A 112 -3.60 9.20 -1.99
CA ASP A 112 -3.65 7.75 -1.84
C ASP A 112 -2.54 7.06 -2.65
N GLU A 113 -2.37 7.45 -3.92
CA GLU A 113 -1.29 6.90 -4.77
C GLU A 113 0.08 7.21 -4.19
N HIS A 114 0.27 8.44 -3.69
CA HIS A 114 1.52 8.83 -3.05
C HIS A 114 1.83 7.96 -1.83
N ALA A 115 0.85 7.76 -0.94
CA ALA A 115 1.02 6.93 0.27
C ALA A 115 1.35 5.46 -0.07
N LEU A 116 0.68 4.88 -1.09
CA LEU A 116 0.93 3.50 -1.51
C LEU A 116 2.33 3.33 -2.13
N ILE A 117 2.80 4.27 -2.95
CA ILE A 117 4.16 4.23 -3.53
C ILE A 117 5.22 4.37 -2.43
N LEU A 118 5.00 5.26 -1.46
CA LEU A 118 5.91 5.38 -0.32
C LEU A 118 5.95 4.10 0.51
N ALA A 119 4.78 3.47 0.75
CA ALA A 119 4.72 2.20 1.46
C ALA A 119 5.48 1.10 0.71
N ALA A 120 5.27 0.95 -0.59
CA ALA A 120 6.02 0.00 -1.41
C ALA A 120 7.54 0.22 -1.28
N LYS A 121 7.99 1.47 -1.32
CA LYS A 121 9.41 1.84 -1.13
C LYS A 121 9.94 1.43 0.24
N GLN A 122 9.17 1.66 1.33
CA GLN A 122 9.58 1.27 2.69
C GLN A 122 9.68 -0.25 2.86
N PHE A 123 8.94 -1.02 2.08
CA PHE A 123 8.99 -2.48 2.04
C PHE A 123 9.98 -3.04 1.01
N GLY A 124 10.81 -2.18 0.39
CA GLY A 124 11.88 -2.58 -0.52
C GLY A 124 11.54 -2.59 -2.00
N PHE A 125 10.38 -2.03 -2.41
CA PHE A 125 9.99 -1.87 -3.81
C PHE A 125 10.08 -0.40 -4.23
N SER A 126 11.27 0.06 -4.59
CA SER A 126 11.53 1.44 -4.95
C SER A 126 11.26 1.71 -6.43
N PHE A 127 10.11 2.30 -6.73
CA PHE A 127 9.83 2.87 -8.04
C PHE A 127 10.75 4.07 -8.32
N PHE A 128 11.45 4.10 -9.47
CA PHE A 128 12.42 5.15 -9.76
C PHE A 128 12.38 5.70 -11.19
N LYS A 129 11.73 5.00 -12.12
CA LYS A 129 11.64 5.46 -13.51
C LYS A 129 10.35 4.99 -14.16
N ARG A 130 9.76 5.85 -14.96
CA ARG A 130 8.62 5.56 -15.80
C ARG A 130 8.87 6.06 -17.21
N THR A 131 8.55 5.25 -18.19
CA THR A 131 8.44 5.61 -19.59
C THR A 131 6.98 5.46 -20.04
N ASN A 132 6.71 5.65 -21.32
CA ASN A 132 5.36 5.45 -21.87
C ASN A 132 4.86 4.01 -21.65
N ASN A 133 5.75 3.03 -21.74
CA ASN A 133 5.40 1.61 -21.75
C ASN A 133 6.08 0.80 -20.62
N GLU A 134 6.85 1.43 -19.73
CA GLU A 134 7.60 0.70 -18.71
C GLU A 134 7.59 1.41 -17.37
N ILE A 135 7.56 0.61 -16.32
CA ILE A 135 7.84 1.00 -14.95
C ILE A 135 9.07 0.23 -14.48
N HIS A 136 10.06 0.95 -13.93
CA HIS A 136 11.28 0.38 -13.39
C HIS A 136 11.26 0.48 -11.87
N ILE A 137 11.45 -0.64 -11.20
CA ILE A 137 11.43 -0.77 -9.75
C ILE A 137 12.74 -1.42 -9.31
N SER A 138 13.40 -0.79 -8.33
CA SER A 138 14.53 -1.38 -7.63
C SER A 138 13.97 -2.21 -6.46
N VAL A 139 14.13 -3.52 -6.51
CA VAL A 139 13.68 -4.45 -5.47
C VAL A 139 14.86 -4.83 -4.59
N GLU A 140 14.76 -4.52 -3.31
CA GLU A 140 15.76 -4.90 -2.32
C GLU A 140 15.68 -6.38 -2.00
N GLN A 141 16.82 -7.06 -2.02
CA GLN A 141 16.95 -8.48 -1.74
C GLN A 141 17.30 -8.72 -0.25
N SER A 142 17.20 -9.98 0.20
CA SER A 142 17.49 -10.35 1.60
C SER A 142 18.94 -10.09 2.02
N ASP A 143 19.87 -10.04 1.08
CA ASP A 143 21.29 -9.74 1.29
C ASP A 143 21.60 -8.22 1.25
N GLY A 144 20.57 -7.37 1.11
CA GLY A 144 20.69 -5.93 0.97
C GLY A 144 21.06 -5.45 -0.45
N SER A 145 21.29 -6.37 -1.38
CA SER A 145 21.50 -6.00 -2.79
C SER A 145 20.19 -5.47 -3.41
N LYS A 146 20.32 -4.74 -4.52
CA LYS A 146 19.15 -4.18 -5.23
C LYS A 146 19.12 -4.73 -6.65
N GLN A 147 17.99 -5.30 -7.02
CA GLN A 147 17.73 -5.81 -8.35
C GLN A 147 16.75 -4.88 -9.08
N GLU A 148 17.11 -4.43 -10.27
CA GLU A 148 16.17 -3.73 -11.13
C GLU A 148 15.22 -4.74 -11.78
N VAL A 149 13.93 -4.43 -11.67
CA VAL A 149 12.84 -5.18 -12.28
C VAL A 149 12.08 -4.26 -13.20
N VAL A 150 11.89 -4.68 -14.46
CA VAL A 150 11.17 -3.91 -15.47
C VAL A 150 9.78 -4.50 -15.67
N TYR A 151 8.78 -3.64 -15.58
CA TYR A 151 7.38 -3.95 -15.84
C TYR A 151 6.95 -3.26 -17.14
N GLU A 152 6.72 -4.04 -18.17
CA GLU A 152 6.13 -3.58 -19.43
C GLU A 152 4.65 -3.29 -19.20
N ILE A 153 4.21 -2.05 -19.40
CA ILE A 153 2.84 -1.60 -19.22
C ILE A 153 2.13 -1.63 -20.58
N LEU A 154 1.21 -2.56 -20.73
CA LEU A 154 0.45 -2.71 -21.95
C LEU A 154 -0.77 -1.79 -21.97
N HIS A 155 -1.44 -1.62 -20.83
CA HIS A 155 -2.59 -0.76 -20.75
C HIS A 155 -2.86 -0.26 -19.33
N VAL A 156 -3.33 0.99 -19.23
CA VAL A 156 -3.78 1.60 -17.96
C VAL A 156 -5.26 1.93 -18.08
N LEU A 157 -6.06 1.32 -17.23
CA LEU A 157 -7.47 1.63 -17.05
C LEU A 157 -7.61 2.61 -15.89
N HIS A 158 -7.59 3.90 -16.20
CA HIS A 158 -7.61 4.97 -15.20
C HIS A 158 -8.78 4.88 -14.23
N PHE A 159 -8.60 5.47 -13.07
CA PHE A 159 -9.67 5.61 -12.09
C PHE A 159 -10.81 6.46 -12.64
N SER A 160 -12.04 6.07 -12.34
CA SER A 160 -13.20 6.94 -12.53
C SER A 160 -14.19 6.71 -11.39
N SER A 161 -14.97 7.74 -11.05
CA SER A 161 -15.98 7.67 -9.99
C SER A 161 -17.04 6.59 -10.25
N LYS A 162 -17.33 6.29 -11.53
CA LYS A 162 -18.23 5.20 -11.92
C LYS A 162 -17.62 3.83 -11.67
N ARG A 163 -16.33 3.65 -11.96
CA ARG A 163 -15.62 2.38 -11.76
C ARG A 163 -15.18 2.18 -10.32
N LYS A 164 -14.86 3.26 -9.59
CA LYS A 164 -14.28 3.29 -8.23
C LYS A 164 -13.04 2.41 -8.10
N ARG A 165 -12.32 2.18 -9.19
CA ARG A 165 -11.07 1.41 -9.26
C ARG A 165 -10.25 1.81 -10.47
N MET A 166 -8.96 1.55 -10.39
CA MET A 166 -8.05 1.54 -11.53
C MET A 166 -7.46 0.16 -11.75
N SER A 167 -6.96 -0.09 -12.95
CA SER A 167 -6.29 -1.34 -13.26
C SER A 167 -5.14 -1.10 -14.22
N VAL A 168 -4.12 -1.95 -14.14
CA VAL A 168 -2.96 -1.93 -15.03
C VAL A 168 -2.75 -3.33 -15.59
N ILE A 169 -2.64 -3.45 -16.91
CA ILE A 169 -2.26 -4.68 -17.58
C ILE A 169 -0.76 -4.59 -17.85
N TYR A 170 -0.01 -5.55 -17.35
CA TYR A 170 1.45 -5.52 -17.39
C TYR A 170 2.08 -6.89 -17.53
N ARG A 171 3.39 -6.89 -17.83
CA ARG A 171 4.24 -8.07 -17.91
C ARG A 171 5.55 -7.79 -17.18
N LYS A 172 5.94 -8.68 -16.26
CA LYS A 172 7.18 -8.58 -15.49
C LYS A 172 8.30 -9.29 -16.26
N ASN A 173 9.37 -8.57 -16.62
CA ASN A 173 10.55 -9.11 -17.31
C ASN A 173 10.20 -10.01 -18.53
N GLY A 174 9.24 -9.61 -19.35
CA GLY A 174 8.80 -10.42 -20.51
C GLY A 174 8.01 -11.70 -20.18
N GLY A 175 7.67 -11.91 -18.89
CA GLY A 175 6.94 -13.10 -18.42
C GLY A 175 5.44 -13.10 -18.76
N LYS A 176 4.64 -13.76 -17.94
CA LYS A 176 3.18 -13.87 -18.12
C LYS A 176 2.49 -12.52 -18.00
N LEU A 177 1.41 -12.37 -18.76
CA LEU A 177 0.51 -11.23 -18.66
C LEU A 177 -0.23 -11.26 -17.31
N LYS A 178 -0.22 -10.12 -16.62
CA LYS A 178 -0.92 -9.92 -15.36
C LYS A 178 -1.82 -8.70 -15.43
N LEU A 179 -2.87 -8.70 -14.62
CA LEU A 179 -3.72 -7.54 -14.37
C LEU A 179 -3.67 -7.23 -12.87
N ALA A 180 -3.18 -6.04 -12.55
CA ALA A 180 -3.32 -5.47 -11.20
C ALA A 180 -4.55 -4.57 -11.14
N CYS A 181 -5.29 -4.63 -10.05
CA CYS A 181 -6.45 -3.79 -9.81
C CYS A 181 -6.45 -3.30 -8.37
N LYS A 182 -6.64 -1.99 -8.17
CA LYS A 182 -6.87 -1.36 -6.86
C LYS A 182 -8.12 -0.50 -6.89
N GLY A 183 -8.83 -0.39 -5.79
CA GLY A 183 -10.05 0.43 -5.71
C GLY A 183 -10.77 0.28 -4.38
N ALA A 184 -12.01 0.80 -4.32
CA ALA A 184 -12.84 0.70 -3.14
C ALA A 184 -13.07 -0.77 -2.76
N ASP A 185 -13.02 -1.05 -1.47
CA ASP A 185 -13.16 -2.38 -0.86
C ASP A 185 -14.40 -3.14 -1.37
N THR A 186 -15.57 -2.50 -1.33
CA THR A 186 -16.83 -3.06 -1.83
C THR A 186 -16.73 -3.48 -3.29
N VAL A 187 -16.12 -2.62 -4.13
CA VAL A 187 -16.00 -2.86 -5.57
C VAL A 187 -15.01 -3.99 -5.87
N ILE A 188 -13.95 -4.14 -5.08
CA ILE A 188 -12.99 -5.24 -5.25
C ILE A 188 -13.59 -6.54 -4.74
N ILE A 189 -14.23 -6.53 -3.57
CA ILE A 189 -14.84 -7.73 -2.97
C ILE A 189 -15.90 -8.35 -3.90
N ASP A 190 -16.74 -7.53 -4.54
CA ASP A 190 -17.76 -7.99 -5.50
C ASP A 190 -17.18 -8.69 -6.74
N ARG A 191 -15.86 -8.57 -6.97
CA ARG A 191 -15.16 -9.13 -8.13
C ARG A 191 -14.22 -10.27 -7.79
N LEU A 192 -14.13 -10.60 -6.51
CA LEU A 192 -13.37 -11.75 -6.10
C LEU A 192 -14.04 -13.03 -6.56
N GLU A 193 -13.23 -14.01 -6.87
CA GLU A 193 -13.70 -15.36 -7.15
C GLU A 193 -14.39 -15.94 -5.90
N SER A 194 -15.45 -16.70 -6.09
CA SER A 194 -16.23 -17.33 -4.99
C SER A 194 -15.38 -18.24 -4.09
N THR A 195 -14.27 -18.75 -4.62
CA THR A 195 -13.29 -19.60 -3.92
C THR A 195 -12.21 -18.84 -3.18
N SER A 196 -12.23 -17.49 -3.19
CA SER A 196 -11.24 -16.63 -2.52
C SER A 196 -11.20 -16.92 -1.01
N ARG A 197 -10.05 -17.37 -0.50
CA ARG A 197 -9.92 -17.94 0.85
C ARG A 197 -10.00 -16.92 1.99
N HIS A 198 -9.58 -15.69 1.76
CA HIS A 198 -9.32 -14.71 2.85
C HIS A 198 -10.36 -13.58 2.93
N VAL A 199 -11.48 -13.69 2.23
CA VAL A 199 -12.48 -12.63 2.13
C VAL A 199 -13.07 -12.27 3.51
N GLU A 200 -13.48 -13.29 4.28
CA GLU A 200 -14.08 -13.06 5.60
C GLU A 200 -13.08 -12.48 6.62
N ALA A 201 -11.83 -12.94 6.60
CA ALA A 201 -10.79 -12.37 7.43
C ALA A 201 -10.52 -10.91 7.06
N THR A 202 -10.43 -10.62 5.75
CA THR A 202 -10.25 -9.25 5.25
C THR A 202 -11.41 -8.35 5.64
N ARG A 203 -12.67 -8.79 5.52
CA ARG A 203 -13.85 -8.02 5.96
C ARG A 203 -13.78 -7.66 7.44
N ARG A 204 -13.41 -8.60 8.30
CA ARG A 204 -13.24 -8.33 9.74
C ARG A 204 -12.14 -7.31 9.99
N HIS A 205 -10.97 -7.47 9.34
CA HIS A 205 -9.88 -6.52 9.49
C HIS A 205 -10.27 -5.10 9.01
N LEU A 206 -11.02 -4.99 7.91
CA LEU A 206 -11.51 -3.68 7.44
C LEU A 206 -12.48 -3.04 8.44
N GLN A 207 -13.32 -3.81 9.11
CA GLN A 207 -14.20 -3.31 10.18
C GLN A 207 -13.41 -2.87 11.42
N ASP A 208 -12.30 -3.55 11.72
CA ASP A 208 -11.42 -3.20 12.84
C ASP A 208 -10.57 -1.96 12.52
N PHE A 209 -10.24 -1.72 11.24
CA PHE A 209 -9.41 -0.59 10.83
C PHE A 209 -10.20 0.72 10.70
N GLY A 210 -11.48 0.65 10.41
CA GLY A 210 -12.30 1.81 10.05
C GLY A 210 -13.70 1.79 10.52
#